data_cabd3d8a3670ee632e6e60a197a4daa6
#
_entry.id   cabd3d8a3670ee632e6e60a197a4daa6
#
_cell.length_a   1.000
_cell.length_b   1.000
_cell.length_c   1.000
_cell.angle_alpha   90.00
_cell.angle_beta   90.00
_cell.angle_gamma   90.00
#
_symmetry.space_group_name_H-M   'P 1'
#
loop_
_entity.id
_entity.type
_entity.pdbx_description
1 polymer ?
#
loop_
_entity_poly.entity_id
_entity_poly.type
_entity_poly.pdbx_seq_one_letter_code
_entity_poly.pdbx_strand_id
1 'polypeptide(L)'
;SHTAEFALNDAVAIEVPTQFSADKASYNRNFTTTGYTTFALPVATAASTLNGTVYELKGFNADRSAFDFAPVTNIEANKPYLFEANNTALFANGAVTVAVVNADTEVKTHTGVGVEQEGNYGETKVLTSDATNTYYGYSNGQFVKATTGTLNRYRTAFSVANTAAGARSFAISINGTVTGIITLDNGTMSVEKGQIF
;
A
#
# COMPACT_ATOMS: atom_id res chain seq x y z
N SER A 1 25.18 -6.45 8.84
CA SER A 1 25.70 -5.12 9.18
C SER A 1 24.67 -4.35 10.01
N HIS A 2 25.11 -3.26 10.63
CA HIS A 2 24.31 -2.44 11.52
C HIS A 2 24.66 -0.96 11.34
N THR A 3 23.66 -0.07 11.47
CA THR A 3 23.85 1.38 11.44
C THR A 3 23.00 2.04 12.53
N ALA A 4 23.34 3.27 12.90
CA ALA A 4 22.55 4.02 13.87
C ALA A 4 21.21 4.45 13.33
N GLU A 5 21.14 4.82 12.05
CA GLU A 5 19.91 5.31 11.42
C GLU A 5 19.82 4.88 9.95
N PHE A 6 18.61 4.54 9.54
CA PHE A 6 18.23 4.40 8.14
C PHE A 6 17.27 5.52 7.76
N ALA A 7 17.67 6.36 6.80
CA ALA A 7 16.85 7.44 6.29
C ALA A 7 16.33 7.10 4.88
N LEU A 8 15.02 6.93 4.75
CA LEU A 8 14.36 6.69 3.48
C LEU A 8 13.96 8.03 2.83
N ASN A 9 14.34 8.20 1.58
CA ASN A 9 14.01 9.39 0.80
C ASN A 9 12.94 9.03 -0.25
N ASP A 10 11.80 9.67 -0.16
CA ASP A 10 10.67 9.46 -1.06
C ASP A 10 10.97 9.80 -2.53
N ALA A 11 11.92 10.70 -2.75
CA ALA A 11 12.32 11.16 -4.09
C ALA A 11 13.37 10.27 -4.77
N VAL A 12 13.95 9.30 -4.07
CA VAL A 12 15.09 8.53 -4.56
C VAL A 12 14.79 7.03 -4.50
N ALA A 13 15.03 6.34 -5.62
CA ALA A 13 14.98 4.87 -5.64
C ALA A 13 16.09 4.31 -4.75
N ILE A 14 15.76 3.22 -4.06
CA ILE A 14 16.69 2.54 -3.17
C ILE A 14 17.22 1.26 -3.78
N GLU A 15 18.48 0.98 -3.53
CA GLU A 15 19.12 -0.29 -3.81
C GLU A 15 19.83 -0.74 -2.54
N VAL A 16 19.56 -1.97 -2.11
CA VAL A 16 20.11 -2.56 -0.89
C VAL A 16 20.74 -3.91 -1.27
N PRO A 17 22.06 -3.95 -1.46
CA PRO A 17 22.71 -5.20 -1.88
C PRO A 17 22.75 -6.26 -0.79
N THR A 18 22.74 -5.84 0.48
CA THR A 18 22.79 -6.74 1.63
C THR A 18 21.91 -6.23 2.75
N GLN A 19 21.12 -7.12 3.34
CA GLN A 19 20.28 -6.81 4.50
C GLN A 19 21.11 -6.24 5.65
N PHE A 20 20.55 -5.23 6.33
CA PHE A 20 21.14 -4.64 7.51
C PHE A 20 20.09 -4.22 8.53
N SER A 21 20.54 -3.95 9.76
CA SER A 21 19.70 -3.40 10.82
C SER A 21 20.08 -1.95 11.12
N ALA A 22 19.11 -1.20 11.66
CA ALA A 22 19.32 0.16 12.16
C ALA A 22 18.62 0.33 13.50
N ASP A 23 19.15 1.19 14.37
CA ASP A 23 18.54 1.49 15.66
C ASP A 23 17.23 2.25 15.51
N LYS A 24 17.12 3.03 14.45
CA LYS A 24 15.91 3.78 14.10
C LYS A 24 15.84 4.03 12.60
N ALA A 25 14.64 4.39 12.12
CA ALA A 25 14.43 4.80 10.74
C ALA A 25 13.74 6.16 10.69
N SER A 26 13.92 6.85 9.58
CA SER A 26 13.17 8.05 9.21
C SER A 26 12.71 7.97 7.76
N TYR A 27 11.65 8.68 7.46
CA TYR A 27 11.09 8.76 6.12
C TYR A 27 10.58 10.19 5.89
N ASN A 28 11.02 10.84 4.82
CA ASN A 28 10.71 12.24 4.57
C ASN A 28 9.32 12.50 3.96
N ARG A 29 8.52 11.45 3.70
CA ARG A 29 7.13 11.59 3.30
C ARG A 29 6.28 12.07 4.48
N ASN A 30 5.40 13.05 4.24
CA ASN A 30 4.41 13.48 5.21
C ASN A 30 3.10 12.71 5.01
N PHE A 31 2.61 12.12 6.09
CA PHE A 31 1.36 11.36 6.10
C PHE A 31 0.21 12.24 6.56
N THR A 32 -0.95 12.09 5.90
CA THR A 32 -2.18 12.69 6.42
C THR A 32 -2.66 11.94 7.65
N THR A 33 -3.16 12.68 8.64
CA THR A 33 -3.67 12.11 9.90
C THR A 33 -5.18 11.89 9.88
N THR A 34 -5.82 12.08 8.73
CA THR A 34 -7.24 11.80 8.52
C THR A 34 -7.41 10.77 7.43
N GLY A 35 -8.28 9.76 7.69
CA GLY A 35 -8.52 8.67 6.77
C GLY A 35 -7.35 7.71 6.65
N TYR A 36 -7.34 6.94 5.58
CA TYR A 36 -6.32 5.93 5.31
C TYR A 36 -5.35 6.40 4.24
N THR A 37 -4.18 5.81 4.26
CA THR A 37 -3.18 5.89 3.19
C THR A 37 -2.58 4.51 2.96
N THR A 38 -1.69 4.38 2.01
CA THR A 38 -0.99 3.12 1.73
C THR A 38 0.51 3.35 1.64
N PHE A 39 1.27 2.32 1.93
CA PHE A 39 2.71 2.32 1.70
C PHE A 39 3.22 0.90 1.47
N ALA A 40 4.39 0.80 0.84
CA ALA A 40 5.20 -0.40 0.80
C ALA A 40 6.66 0.00 0.94
N LEU A 41 7.36 -0.60 1.87
CA LEU A 41 8.73 -0.23 2.24
C LEU A 41 9.64 -1.45 2.33
N PRO A 42 10.95 -1.28 2.11
CA PRO A 42 11.92 -2.36 2.30
C PRO A 42 12.29 -2.58 3.77
N VAL A 43 11.36 -2.31 4.68
CA VAL A 43 11.61 -2.28 6.13
C VAL A 43 10.72 -3.28 6.85
N ALA A 44 11.32 -4.09 7.70
CA ALA A 44 10.62 -4.92 8.68
C ALA A 44 10.83 -4.35 10.09
N THR A 45 9.74 -4.21 10.83
CA THR A 45 9.76 -3.72 12.21
C THR A 45 8.45 -4.03 12.91
N ALA A 46 8.41 -3.88 14.23
CA ALA A 46 7.16 -3.92 14.97
C ALA A 46 6.24 -2.76 14.55
N ALA A 47 4.94 -3.01 14.43
CA ALA A 47 3.98 -1.95 14.10
C ALA A 47 3.97 -0.81 15.13
N SER A 48 4.32 -1.11 16.39
CA SER A 48 4.49 -0.11 17.45
C SER A 48 5.62 0.91 17.20
N THR A 49 6.51 0.61 16.27
CA THR A 49 7.57 1.53 15.80
C THR A 49 7.02 2.59 14.82
N LEU A 50 5.80 2.41 14.36
CA LEU A 50 5.12 3.35 13.45
C LEU A 50 4.12 4.22 14.19
N ASN A 51 3.89 5.42 13.69
CA ASN A 51 2.93 6.37 14.24
C ASN A 51 1.54 6.16 13.63
N GLY A 52 0.89 5.05 13.97
CA GLY A 52 -0.44 4.75 13.51
C GLY A 52 -0.77 3.26 13.58
N THR A 53 -1.88 2.88 12.95
CA THR A 53 -2.34 1.51 12.87
C THR A 53 -2.13 0.98 11.45
N VAL A 54 -1.53 -0.21 11.36
CA VAL A 54 -1.19 -0.86 10.10
C VAL A 54 -2.12 -2.03 9.86
N TYR A 55 -2.61 -2.15 8.62
CA TYR A 55 -3.52 -3.22 8.21
C TYR A 55 -2.97 -3.93 6.97
N GLU A 56 -3.09 -5.24 6.93
CA GLU A 56 -2.78 -6.03 5.74
C GLU A 56 -4.05 -6.43 4.98
N LEU A 57 -3.95 -6.49 3.66
CA LEU A 57 -5.01 -6.99 2.80
C LEU A 57 -5.18 -8.50 3.00
N LYS A 58 -6.42 -8.91 3.30
CA LYS A 58 -6.80 -10.32 3.49
C LYS A 58 -7.57 -10.88 2.30
N GLY A 59 -8.33 -10.06 1.60
CA GLY A 59 -9.13 -10.49 0.48
C GLY A 59 -10.12 -9.45 0.02
N PHE A 60 -11.03 -9.87 -0.86
CA PHE A 60 -12.13 -9.07 -1.36
C PHE A 60 -13.44 -9.80 -1.13
N ASN A 61 -14.39 -9.14 -0.49
CA ASN A 61 -15.73 -9.65 -0.28
C ASN A 61 -16.66 -9.08 -1.35
N ALA A 62 -17.02 -9.90 -2.34
CA ALA A 62 -17.88 -9.48 -3.45
C ALA A 62 -19.30 -9.10 -3.00
N ASP A 63 -19.84 -9.80 -1.98
CA ASP A 63 -21.20 -9.56 -1.47
C ASP A 63 -21.33 -8.18 -0.81
N ARG A 64 -20.25 -7.69 -0.21
CA ARG A 64 -20.20 -6.39 0.43
C ARG A 64 -19.44 -5.35 -0.38
N SER A 65 -18.86 -5.74 -1.51
CA SER A 65 -17.98 -4.88 -2.31
C SER A 65 -16.88 -4.26 -1.46
N ALA A 66 -16.19 -5.08 -0.69
CA ALA A 66 -15.23 -4.61 0.30
C ALA A 66 -13.86 -5.26 0.13
N PHE A 67 -12.82 -4.43 0.23
CA PHE A 67 -11.47 -4.92 0.50
C PHE A 67 -11.36 -5.20 1.99
N ASP A 68 -11.09 -6.46 2.32
CA ASP A 68 -10.97 -6.91 3.70
C ASP A 68 -9.54 -6.78 4.19
N PHE A 69 -9.37 -6.06 5.29
CA PHE A 69 -8.08 -5.85 5.96
C PHE A 69 -8.14 -6.35 7.39
N ALA A 70 -6.97 -6.64 7.93
CA ALA A 70 -6.80 -6.96 9.34
C ALA A 70 -5.59 -6.22 9.91
N PRO A 71 -5.64 -5.73 11.16
CA PRO A 71 -4.49 -5.11 11.79
C PRO A 71 -3.36 -6.11 11.97
N VAL A 72 -2.12 -5.60 11.90
CA VAL A 72 -0.91 -6.39 12.09
C VAL A 72 -0.08 -5.84 13.24
N THR A 73 0.67 -6.71 13.90
CA THR A 73 1.60 -6.34 14.98
C THR A 73 3.02 -6.10 14.50
N ASN A 74 3.32 -6.52 13.27
CA ASN A 74 4.61 -6.31 12.61
C ASN A 74 4.38 -5.96 11.15
N ILE A 75 5.23 -5.11 10.59
CA ILE A 75 5.35 -4.98 9.15
C ILE A 75 6.50 -5.82 8.63
N GLU A 76 6.29 -6.42 7.48
CA GLU A 76 7.28 -7.16 6.72
C GLU A 76 7.85 -6.27 5.63
N ALA A 77 9.13 -6.43 5.34
CA ALA A 77 9.73 -5.75 4.21
C ALA A 77 9.10 -6.20 2.89
N ASN A 78 8.99 -5.27 1.96
CA ASN A 78 8.53 -5.53 0.60
C ASN A 78 7.05 -5.99 0.52
N LYS A 79 6.27 -5.65 1.53
CA LYS A 79 4.85 -5.95 1.59
C LYS A 79 4.04 -4.66 1.66
N PRO A 80 2.99 -4.52 0.83
CA PRO A 80 2.08 -3.38 0.88
C PRO A 80 1.17 -3.42 2.10
N TYR A 81 0.82 -2.23 2.60
CA TYR A 81 -0.08 -2.06 3.74
C TYR A 81 -1.04 -0.89 3.54
N LEU A 82 -2.20 -1.00 4.19
CA LEU A 82 -3.09 0.11 4.49
C LEU A 82 -2.69 0.70 5.85
N PHE A 83 -2.73 2.00 5.98
CA PHE A 83 -2.24 2.68 7.17
C PHE A 83 -3.17 3.83 7.60
N GLU A 84 -3.43 3.92 8.88
CA GLU A 84 -4.14 5.01 9.52
C GLU A 84 -3.16 5.74 10.44
N ALA A 85 -2.65 6.88 9.95
CA ALA A 85 -1.62 7.65 10.64
C ALA A 85 -2.20 8.48 11.78
N ASN A 86 -1.45 8.60 12.87
CA ASN A 86 -1.72 9.52 13.98
C ASN A 86 -0.67 10.64 14.09
N ASN A 87 0.28 10.68 13.17
CA ASN A 87 1.32 11.71 13.09
C ASN A 87 1.75 11.86 11.63
N THR A 88 2.29 13.00 11.25
CA THR A 88 2.80 13.24 9.90
C THR A 88 4.07 12.44 9.60
N ALA A 89 4.89 12.12 10.60
CA ALA A 89 6.05 11.24 10.48
C ALA A 89 5.63 9.78 10.64
N LEU A 90 6.04 8.93 9.69
CA LEU A 90 5.71 7.50 9.73
C LEU A 90 6.35 6.80 10.92
N PHE A 91 7.67 7.00 11.12
CA PHE A 91 8.42 6.27 12.13
C PHE A 91 8.45 7.00 13.46
N ALA A 92 8.14 6.26 14.53
CA ALA A 92 8.55 6.57 15.89
C ALA A 92 9.96 5.97 16.14
N ASN A 93 10.45 6.04 17.38
CA ASN A 93 11.74 5.43 17.74
C ASN A 93 11.60 3.90 17.83
N GLY A 94 12.55 3.18 17.25
CA GLY A 94 12.61 1.74 17.33
C GLY A 94 13.47 1.15 16.24
N ALA A 95 14.01 -0.04 16.53
CA ALA A 95 14.89 -0.74 15.61
C ALA A 95 14.14 -1.26 14.39
N VAL A 96 14.85 -1.26 13.26
CA VAL A 96 14.34 -1.76 11.99
C VAL A 96 15.34 -2.68 11.32
N THR A 97 14.84 -3.56 10.46
CA THR A 97 15.65 -4.35 9.54
C THR A 97 15.30 -3.91 8.11
N VAL A 98 16.33 -3.60 7.34
CA VAL A 98 16.17 -3.21 5.91
C VAL A 98 16.56 -4.40 5.06
N ALA A 99 15.61 -4.86 4.25
CA ALA A 99 15.79 -6.02 3.38
C ALA A 99 16.56 -5.67 2.11
N VAL A 100 17.08 -6.70 1.45
CA VAL A 100 17.69 -6.57 0.13
C VAL A 100 16.65 -5.99 -0.86
N VAL A 101 17.09 -5.02 -1.63
CA VAL A 101 16.31 -4.44 -2.73
C VAL A 101 17.17 -4.41 -3.99
N ASN A 102 16.67 -5.02 -5.03
CA ASN A 102 17.26 -5.03 -6.37
C ASN A 102 16.16 -4.99 -7.43
N ALA A 103 16.53 -5.09 -8.69
CA ALA A 103 15.57 -5.04 -9.81
C ALA A 103 14.53 -6.17 -9.79
N ASP A 104 14.83 -7.30 -9.14
CA ASP A 104 13.96 -8.48 -9.08
C ASP A 104 13.09 -8.51 -7.81
N THR A 105 13.21 -7.52 -6.93
CA THR A 105 12.44 -7.46 -5.70
C THR A 105 10.95 -7.33 -6.01
N GLU A 106 10.16 -8.32 -5.59
CA GLU A 106 8.71 -8.28 -5.69
C GLU A 106 8.13 -7.54 -4.47
N VAL A 107 7.22 -6.60 -4.74
CA VAL A 107 6.51 -5.81 -3.71
C VAL A 107 5.02 -6.03 -3.91
N LYS A 108 4.52 -7.10 -3.31
CA LYS A 108 3.14 -7.54 -3.57
C LYS A 108 2.58 -8.38 -2.41
N THR A 109 1.27 -8.27 -2.20
CA THR A 109 0.51 -9.16 -1.32
C THR A 109 -0.43 -10.01 -2.16
N HIS A 110 -0.32 -11.32 -2.04
CA HIS A 110 -1.19 -12.31 -2.69
C HIS A 110 -2.21 -12.83 -1.68
N THR A 111 -3.49 -12.67 -1.96
CA THR A 111 -4.55 -13.15 -1.07
C THR A 111 -5.09 -14.53 -1.49
N GLY A 112 -4.78 -14.97 -2.70
CA GLY A 112 -5.30 -16.22 -3.28
C GLY A 112 -6.75 -16.15 -3.74
N VAL A 113 -7.41 -14.99 -3.64
CA VAL A 113 -8.84 -14.80 -3.97
C VAL A 113 -9.10 -13.77 -5.07
N GLY A 114 -8.15 -13.60 -5.97
CA GLY A 114 -8.29 -12.70 -7.11
C GLY A 114 -8.11 -11.21 -6.76
N VAL A 115 -7.51 -10.92 -5.63
CA VAL A 115 -7.18 -9.57 -5.17
C VAL A 115 -5.73 -9.51 -4.77
N GLU A 116 -5.06 -8.46 -5.22
CA GLU A 116 -3.67 -8.19 -4.86
C GLU A 116 -3.49 -6.71 -4.53
N GLN A 117 -2.52 -6.43 -3.71
CA GLN A 117 -1.99 -5.09 -3.48
C GLN A 117 -0.52 -5.11 -3.87
N GLU A 118 -0.09 -4.15 -4.68
CA GLU A 118 1.30 -4.06 -5.12
C GLU A 118 1.89 -2.68 -4.90
N GLY A 119 3.20 -2.65 -4.68
CA GLY A 119 3.98 -1.43 -4.54
C GLY A 119 5.00 -1.27 -5.65
N ASN A 120 5.77 -0.19 -5.56
CA ASN A 120 6.81 0.13 -6.51
C ASN A 120 7.98 0.80 -5.78
N TYR A 121 9.20 0.36 -6.05
CA TYR A 121 10.42 0.98 -5.52
C TYR A 121 11.20 1.76 -6.60
N GLY A 122 10.86 1.58 -7.87
CA GLY A 122 11.42 2.34 -8.98
C GLY A 122 10.90 3.78 -9.03
N GLU A 123 11.09 4.45 -10.16
CA GLU A 123 10.60 5.82 -10.32
C GLU A 123 9.07 5.85 -10.42
N THR A 124 8.54 5.32 -11.49
CA THR A 124 7.10 5.20 -11.71
C THR A 124 6.80 3.89 -12.42
N LYS A 125 5.64 3.32 -12.11
CA LYS A 125 5.13 2.13 -12.78
C LYS A 125 3.77 2.44 -13.36
N VAL A 126 3.58 2.15 -14.65
CA VAL A 126 2.28 2.30 -15.29
C VAL A 126 1.46 1.03 -15.07
N LEU A 127 0.24 1.19 -14.56
CA LEU A 127 -0.73 0.12 -14.36
C LEU A 127 -1.91 0.35 -15.30
N THR A 128 -2.21 -0.63 -16.13
CA THR A 128 -3.31 -0.57 -17.10
C THR A 128 -4.26 -1.72 -16.86
N SER A 129 -5.54 -1.38 -16.64
CA SER A 129 -6.59 -2.39 -16.55
C SER A 129 -6.78 -3.07 -17.91
N ASP A 130 -7.03 -4.37 -17.89
CA ASP A 130 -7.19 -5.20 -19.06
C ASP A 130 -8.41 -6.13 -18.94
N ALA A 131 -8.51 -7.13 -19.81
CA ALA A 131 -9.61 -8.09 -19.79
C ALA A 131 -9.60 -9.02 -18.56
N THR A 132 -8.48 -9.13 -17.87
CA THR A 132 -8.29 -10.05 -16.74
C THR A 132 -8.38 -9.36 -15.40
N ASN A 133 -7.73 -8.19 -15.26
CA ASN A 133 -7.63 -7.46 -14.01
C ASN A 133 -8.00 -5.99 -14.16
N THR A 134 -8.65 -5.46 -13.13
CA THR A 134 -8.90 -4.03 -12.98
C THR A 134 -8.06 -3.50 -11.84
N TYR A 135 -7.35 -2.40 -12.11
CA TYR A 135 -6.52 -1.70 -11.12
C TYR A 135 -7.29 -0.57 -10.47
N TYR A 136 -7.04 -0.40 -9.18
CA TYR A 136 -7.57 0.69 -8.36
C TYR A 136 -6.46 1.33 -7.57
N GLY A 137 -6.45 2.67 -7.54
CA GLY A 137 -5.68 3.43 -6.57
C GLY A 137 -6.54 3.81 -5.40
N TYR A 138 -5.92 4.26 -4.32
CA TYR A 138 -6.59 4.85 -3.17
C TYR A 138 -6.08 6.29 -3.01
N SER A 139 -6.97 7.25 -3.20
CA SER A 139 -6.64 8.67 -3.16
C SER A 139 -7.80 9.48 -2.60
N ASN A 140 -7.51 10.43 -1.71
CA ASN A 140 -8.51 11.31 -1.09
C ASN A 140 -9.69 10.55 -0.47
N GLY A 141 -9.41 9.43 0.20
CA GLY A 141 -10.44 8.61 0.83
C GLY A 141 -11.25 7.75 -0.13
N GLN A 142 -10.81 7.56 -1.36
CA GLN A 142 -11.55 6.81 -2.39
C GLN A 142 -10.69 5.80 -3.12
N PHE A 143 -11.29 4.65 -3.48
CA PHE A 143 -10.73 3.80 -4.51
C PHE A 143 -11.10 4.38 -5.88
N VAL A 144 -10.09 4.55 -6.72
CA VAL A 144 -10.25 5.12 -8.04
C VAL A 144 -9.83 4.09 -9.08
N LYS A 145 -10.76 3.73 -9.96
CA LYS A 145 -10.47 2.81 -11.05
C LYS A 145 -9.48 3.43 -12.03
N ALA A 146 -8.41 2.72 -12.29
CA ALA A 146 -7.43 3.12 -13.29
C ALA A 146 -7.69 2.39 -14.61
N THR A 147 -8.08 3.11 -15.64
CA THR A 147 -7.91 2.62 -17.02
C THR A 147 -6.43 2.54 -17.32
N THR A 148 -5.71 3.61 -17.06
CA THR A 148 -4.25 3.66 -16.99
C THR A 148 -3.87 4.62 -15.88
N GLY A 149 -3.09 4.17 -14.93
CA GLY A 149 -2.62 4.96 -13.79
C GLY A 149 -1.12 4.85 -13.62
N THR A 150 -0.55 5.77 -12.86
CA THR A 150 0.88 5.80 -12.54
C THR A 150 1.07 5.56 -11.05
N LEU A 151 1.78 4.48 -10.72
CA LEU A 151 2.13 4.14 -9.35
C LEU A 151 3.50 4.72 -9.02
N ASN A 152 3.52 5.65 -8.09
CA ASN A 152 4.74 6.27 -7.61
C ASN A 152 5.49 5.38 -6.62
N ARG A 153 6.76 5.76 -6.38
CA ARG A 153 7.64 5.06 -5.44
C ARG A 153 7.03 5.02 -4.06
N TYR A 154 7.12 3.84 -3.42
CA TYR A 154 6.63 3.53 -2.06
C TYR A 154 5.11 3.67 -1.86
N ARG A 155 4.35 3.89 -2.92
CA ARG A 155 2.89 3.85 -2.94
C ARG A 155 2.42 2.47 -3.35
N THR A 156 1.14 2.23 -3.20
CA THR A 156 0.53 0.95 -3.57
C THR A 156 -0.72 1.14 -4.41
N ALA A 157 -1.02 0.12 -5.18
CA ALA A 157 -2.27 0.00 -5.93
C ALA A 157 -2.88 -1.38 -5.69
N PHE A 158 -4.17 -1.50 -5.96
CA PHE A 158 -4.92 -2.74 -5.82
C PHE A 158 -5.30 -3.27 -7.19
N SER A 159 -5.26 -4.59 -7.35
CA SER A 159 -5.85 -5.25 -8.52
C SER A 159 -6.93 -6.23 -8.12
N VAL A 160 -8.01 -6.25 -8.88
CA VAL A 160 -9.14 -7.16 -8.69
C VAL A 160 -9.36 -7.91 -9.99
N ALA A 161 -9.41 -9.24 -9.92
CA ALA A 161 -9.76 -10.06 -11.07
C ALA A 161 -11.18 -9.69 -11.53
N ASN A 162 -11.39 -9.52 -12.85
CA ASN A 162 -12.66 -9.05 -13.40
C ASN A 162 -13.82 -10.00 -13.11
N THR A 163 -13.54 -11.27 -12.87
CA THR A 163 -14.52 -12.27 -12.44
C THR A 163 -15.02 -12.06 -11.00
N ALA A 164 -14.26 -11.32 -10.18
CA ALA A 164 -14.61 -11.02 -8.79
C ALA A 164 -15.24 -9.62 -8.63
N ALA A 165 -15.03 -8.73 -9.59
CA ALA A 165 -15.42 -7.32 -9.51
C ALA A 165 -16.79 -7.07 -10.14
N GLY A 166 -17.88 -7.44 -9.43
CA GLY A 166 -19.24 -7.11 -9.86
C GLY A 166 -19.79 -5.78 -9.34
N ALA A 167 -19.02 -5.01 -8.57
CA ALA A 167 -19.54 -3.95 -7.73
C ALA A 167 -19.22 -2.55 -8.26
N ARG A 168 -20.13 -1.61 -7.97
CA ARG A 168 -20.04 -0.18 -8.32
C ARG A 168 -19.50 0.71 -7.22
N SER A 169 -19.28 0.14 -6.04
CA SER A 169 -18.69 0.82 -4.89
C SER A 169 -17.78 -0.14 -4.17
N PHE A 170 -16.76 0.41 -3.52
CA PHE A 170 -15.83 -0.36 -2.72
C PHE A 170 -15.79 0.21 -1.33
N ALA A 171 -15.79 -0.69 -0.34
CA ALA A 171 -15.65 -0.35 1.05
C ALA A 171 -14.30 -0.88 1.58
N ILE A 172 -13.86 -0.31 2.68
CA ILE A 172 -12.85 -0.89 3.53
C ILE A 172 -13.55 -1.65 4.64
N SER A 173 -13.18 -2.91 4.82
CA SER A 173 -13.64 -3.73 5.94
C SER A 173 -12.43 -4.07 6.82
N ILE A 174 -12.56 -3.83 8.11
CA ILE A 174 -11.56 -4.18 9.11
C ILE A 174 -12.13 -5.29 9.99
N ASN A 175 -11.47 -6.45 10.00
CA ASN A 175 -11.94 -7.65 10.71
C ASN A 175 -13.42 -7.98 10.43
N GLY A 176 -13.82 -7.82 9.16
CA GLY A 176 -15.19 -8.10 8.73
C GLY A 176 -16.21 -6.98 8.96
N THR A 177 -15.82 -5.85 9.57
CA THR A 177 -16.69 -4.69 9.78
C THR A 177 -16.38 -3.60 8.78
N VAL A 178 -17.37 -3.17 8.00
CA VAL A 178 -17.24 -2.07 7.05
C VAL A 178 -17.03 -0.76 7.82
N THR A 179 -15.89 -0.09 7.54
CA THR A 179 -15.49 1.15 8.22
C THR A 179 -15.51 2.38 7.32
N GLY A 180 -15.59 2.17 6.01
CA GLY A 180 -15.67 3.25 5.03
C GLY A 180 -16.33 2.75 3.76
N ILE A 181 -17.29 3.49 3.24
CA ILE A 181 -17.94 3.20 1.95
C ILE A 181 -17.46 4.22 0.95
N ILE A 182 -16.92 3.72 -0.15
CA ILE A 182 -16.44 4.54 -1.25
C ILE A 182 -17.33 4.25 -2.44
N THR A 183 -18.14 5.22 -2.80
CA THR A 183 -19.03 5.11 -3.94
C THR A 183 -18.35 5.68 -5.17
N LEU A 184 -18.21 4.84 -6.19
CA LEU A 184 -17.80 5.28 -7.52
C LEU A 184 -19.05 5.69 -8.28
N ASP A 185 -19.11 6.94 -8.73
CA ASP A 185 -20.20 7.42 -9.58
C ASP A 185 -20.34 6.52 -10.81
N ASN A 186 -21.53 5.95 -11.01
CA ASN A 186 -21.83 5.01 -12.09
C ASN A 186 -20.88 3.80 -12.18
N GLY A 187 -20.18 3.49 -11.10
CA GLY A 187 -19.24 2.37 -11.04
C GLY A 187 -17.95 2.56 -11.84
N THR A 188 -17.71 3.74 -12.37
CA THR A 188 -16.50 4.02 -13.14
C THR A 188 -16.01 5.44 -12.89
N MET A 189 -15.06 5.60 -12.01
CA MET A 189 -14.15 6.75 -12.06
C MET A 189 -12.87 6.28 -12.73
N SER A 190 -12.58 6.82 -13.91
CA SER A 190 -11.29 6.62 -14.55
C SER A 190 -10.29 7.61 -13.98
N VAL A 191 -9.13 7.11 -13.60
CA VAL A 191 -7.99 7.97 -13.27
C VAL A 191 -7.50 8.61 -14.54
N GLU A 192 -7.46 9.93 -14.57
CA GLU A 192 -6.91 10.64 -15.71
C GLU A 192 -5.40 10.40 -15.85
N LYS A 193 -4.90 10.58 -17.08
CA LYS A 193 -3.47 10.45 -17.35
C LYS A 193 -2.69 11.41 -16.46
N GLY A 194 -1.80 10.84 -15.65
CA GLY A 194 -0.98 11.60 -14.70
C GLY A 194 -1.49 11.61 -13.27
N GLN A 195 -2.65 11.01 -13.00
CA GLN A 195 -3.10 10.81 -11.62
C GLN A 195 -2.24 9.77 -10.92
N ILE A 196 -1.89 10.04 -9.66
CA ILE A 196 -0.94 9.28 -8.86
C ILE A 196 -1.71 8.48 -7.81
N PHE A 197 -1.39 7.20 -7.71
CA PHE A 197 -1.89 6.33 -6.66
C PHE A 197 -1.14 6.52 -5.34
#